data_52fa6d9446b6d9fcb2d2fae257ef09db
#
_entry.id   52fa6d9446b6d9fcb2d2fae257ef09db
#
_cell.length_a   1.000
_cell.length_b   1.000
_cell.length_c   1.000
_cell.angle_alpha   90.00
_cell.angle_beta   90.00
_cell.angle_gamma   90.00
#
_symmetry.space_group_name_H-M   'P 1'
#
loop_
_entity.id
_entity.type
_entity.pdbx_description
1 polymer ?
#
loop_
_entity_poly.entity_id
_entity_poly.type
_entity_poly.pdbx_seq_one_letter_code
_entity_poly.pdbx_strand_id
1 'polypeptide(L)'
;MTAPIHTGADTFLARYDSLRGRLPGDSALRASAAAAFRTAGLPGATRDRRIEAWKYTTLRPLAEIGFQSSADPDADLAGVPDLGAPRLIFIDGRFRPDVSTPPPGFVCFADQPDFGTLTWPDREPLVALNTMLAEDGSDLTVPAGTDAGLVQLASIGSGSVAFHPRHIIRLRAGARLVLLETATGEGSYLHNPVTEIHIAPGASLTHVRLQNESPTAFHLATIYVEIEQGGIYDAFTLNLGGRVTRTETHTHLAGPNAVAHVNGVQLLGGTQHADFTSVMRHSAPSGTSRQTVKNVLTGRSRGVFQGRIEVARAAQKTDGYQMNQALLLSPDAEIDSKPELEIFADDVKCSHGATVGELDAEQLFYLRSRGIPDPEARAILVRAFLAEALDAVTHDAVRAVLETSVQGWWERQAG
;
A
#
# COMPACT_ATOMS: atom_id res chain seq x y z
N MET A 1 -36.98 -17.53 15.81
CA MET A 1 -35.59 -17.34 16.26
C MET A 1 -34.89 -16.62 15.11
N THR A 2 -34.65 -15.32 15.23
CA THR A 2 -33.84 -14.54 14.28
C THR A 2 -32.40 -15.05 14.40
N ALA A 3 -31.81 -15.50 13.29
CA ALA A 3 -30.38 -15.85 13.24
C ALA A 3 -29.56 -14.65 13.77
N PRO A 4 -28.50 -14.89 14.55
CA PRO A 4 -27.65 -13.79 15.00
C PRO A 4 -27.10 -13.07 13.77
N ILE A 5 -27.22 -11.75 13.73
CA ILE A 5 -26.59 -10.90 12.73
C ILE A 5 -25.10 -10.98 13.03
N HIS A 6 -24.38 -11.85 12.32
CA HIS A 6 -22.93 -11.89 12.40
C HIS A 6 -22.39 -10.56 11.89
N THR A 7 -21.68 -9.81 12.73
CA THR A 7 -20.91 -8.67 12.28
C THR A 7 -19.79 -9.18 11.36
N GLY A 8 -19.30 -8.37 10.41
CA GLY A 8 -18.23 -8.81 9.52
C GLY A 8 -16.98 -9.35 10.27
N ALA A 9 -16.71 -8.85 11.49
CA ALA A 9 -15.67 -9.36 12.36
C ALA A 9 -15.91 -10.82 12.79
N ASP A 10 -17.15 -11.17 13.13
CA ASP A 10 -17.50 -12.54 13.57
C ASP A 10 -17.29 -13.58 12.46
N THR A 11 -17.52 -13.20 11.20
CA THR A 11 -17.27 -14.06 10.03
C THR A 11 -15.79 -14.42 9.91
N PHE A 12 -14.88 -13.45 10.07
CA PHE A 12 -13.44 -13.71 10.04
C PHE A 12 -12.95 -14.54 11.23
N LEU A 13 -13.50 -14.31 12.42
CA LEU A 13 -13.20 -15.11 13.60
C LEU A 13 -13.69 -16.56 13.46
N ALA A 14 -14.89 -16.78 12.92
CA ALA A 14 -15.41 -18.11 12.62
C ALA A 14 -14.53 -18.84 11.58
N ARG A 15 -14.05 -18.11 10.55
CA ARG A 15 -13.07 -18.66 9.58
C ARG A 15 -11.78 -19.08 10.28
N TYR A 16 -11.24 -18.22 11.15
CA TYR A 16 -10.04 -18.57 11.94
C TYR A 16 -10.26 -19.84 12.76
N ASP A 17 -11.37 -19.95 13.49
CA ASP A 17 -11.66 -21.12 14.31
C ASP A 17 -11.74 -22.42 13.46
N SER A 18 -12.19 -22.33 12.21
CA SER A 18 -12.23 -23.47 11.27
C SER A 18 -10.86 -23.83 10.70
N LEU A 19 -9.93 -22.90 10.62
CA LEU A 19 -8.62 -23.05 9.96
C LEU A 19 -7.45 -23.21 10.93
N ARG A 20 -7.56 -22.78 12.18
CA ARG A 20 -6.45 -22.61 13.14
C ARG A 20 -5.50 -23.81 13.26
N GLY A 21 -6.00 -25.03 13.09
CA GLY A 21 -5.18 -26.26 13.14
C GLY A 21 -4.41 -26.58 11.84
N ARG A 22 -4.62 -25.81 10.77
CA ARG A 22 -4.00 -25.99 9.45
C ARG A 22 -3.20 -24.77 8.99
N LEU A 23 -3.31 -23.66 9.68
CA LEU A 23 -2.58 -22.43 9.34
C LEU A 23 -1.08 -22.59 9.63
N PRO A 24 -0.19 -22.14 8.74
CA PRO A 24 1.25 -22.24 8.93
C PRO A 24 1.77 -21.33 10.03
N GLY A 25 2.88 -21.67 10.67
CA GLY A 25 3.61 -20.84 11.64
C GLY A 25 3.11 -20.92 13.07
N ASP A 26 3.49 -19.92 13.89
CA ASP A 26 3.24 -19.92 15.33
C ASP A 26 1.75 -19.76 15.67
N SER A 27 1.17 -20.81 16.23
CA SER A 27 -0.22 -20.85 16.67
C SER A 27 -0.52 -19.89 17.83
N ALA A 28 0.46 -19.59 18.69
CA ALA A 28 0.30 -18.65 19.81
C ALA A 28 0.21 -17.20 19.31
N LEU A 29 1.07 -16.82 18.35
CA LEU A 29 1.00 -15.52 17.66
C LEU A 29 -0.37 -15.33 17.01
N ARG A 30 -0.87 -16.34 16.27
CA ARG A 30 -2.17 -16.28 15.61
C ARG A 30 -3.33 -16.17 16.59
N ALA A 31 -3.27 -16.91 17.69
CA ALA A 31 -4.30 -16.85 18.75
C ALA A 31 -4.33 -15.47 19.43
N SER A 32 -3.16 -14.87 19.68
CA SER A 32 -3.03 -13.52 20.21
C SER A 32 -3.62 -12.50 19.23
N ALA A 33 -3.32 -12.61 17.94
CA ALA A 33 -3.87 -11.75 16.89
C ALA A 33 -5.41 -11.89 16.78
N ALA A 34 -5.95 -13.10 16.88
CA ALA A 34 -7.40 -13.33 16.89
C ALA A 34 -8.07 -12.70 18.12
N ALA A 35 -7.43 -12.72 19.29
CA ALA A 35 -7.92 -12.04 20.49
C ALA A 35 -7.90 -10.51 20.33
N ALA A 36 -6.83 -9.95 19.75
CA ALA A 36 -6.72 -8.54 19.43
C ALA A 36 -7.79 -8.11 18.42
N PHE A 37 -8.00 -8.86 17.34
CA PHE A 37 -9.02 -8.59 16.34
C PHE A 37 -10.45 -8.69 16.92
N ARG A 38 -10.72 -9.66 17.80
CA ARG A 38 -12.01 -9.77 18.51
C ARG A 38 -12.29 -8.52 19.34
N THR A 39 -11.26 -7.93 19.93
CA THR A 39 -11.39 -6.72 20.73
C THR A 39 -11.56 -5.48 19.84
N ALA A 40 -10.78 -5.33 18.77
CA ALA A 40 -10.80 -4.15 17.91
C ALA A 40 -11.96 -4.16 16.89
N GLY A 41 -12.22 -5.31 16.26
CA GLY A 41 -13.16 -5.46 15.15
C GLY A 41 -12.70 -4.77 13.87
N LEU A 42 -13.60 -4.63 12.91
CA LEU A 42 -13.36 -3.85 11.69
C LEU A 42 -13.51 -2.35 11.98
N PRO A 43 -12.54 -1.51 11.63
CA PRO A 43 -12.60 -0.08 11.87
C PRO A 43 -13.84 0.59 11.26
N GLY A 44 -14.55 1.39 12.04
CA GLY A 44 -15.74 2.12 11.62
C GLY A 44 -16.99 1.26 11.39
N ALA A 45 -16.93 -0.06 11.55
CA ALA A 45 -18.10 -0.94 11.42
C ALA A 45 -19.09 -0.80 12.57
N THR A 46 -18.62 -0.42 13.76
CA THR A 46 -19.47 -0.14 14.93
C THR A 46 -19.32 1.31 15.37
N ARG A 47 -20.43 1.95 15.81
CA ARG A 47 -20.44 3.37 16.24
C ARG A 47 -19.62 3.62 17.52
N ASP A 48 -19.43 2.60 18.35
CA ASP A 48 -18.87 2.73 19.68
C ASP A 48 -17.33 2.56 19.73
N ARG A 49 -16.70 2.17 18.63
CA ARG A 49 -15.26 1.95 18.55
C ARG A 49 -14.64 2.87 17.52
N ARG A 50 -14.16 4.02 17.99
CA ARG A 50 -13.41 4.98 17.15
C ARG A 50 -11.92 4.73 17.33
N ILE A 51 -11.26 4.27 16.27
CA ILE A 51 -9.81 4.19 16.20
C ILE A 51 -9.35 5.46 15.47
N GLU A 52 -8.52 6.28 16.10
CA GLU A 52 -8.11 7.61 15.58
C GLU A 52 -7.47 7.50 14.19
N ALA A 53 -6.63 6.50 13.96
CA ALA A 53 -6.00 6.26 12.67
C ALA A 53 -6.99 5.92 11.53
N TRP A 54 -8.25 5.62 11.88
CA TRP A 54 -9.33 5.29 10.94
C TRP A 54 -10.44 6.33 10.90
N LYS A 55 -10.20 7.54 11.41
CA LYS A 55 -11.18 8.62 11.50
C LYS A 55 -11.83 8.96 10.14
N TYR A 56 -11.05 8.92 9.07
CA TYR A 56 -11.48 9.31 7.73
C TYR A 56 -11.91 8.13 6.86
N THR A 57 -11.62 6.88 7.28
CA THR A 57 -11.88 5.67 6.50
C THR A 57 -12.72 4.68 7.29
N THR A 58 -13.88 4.29 6.75
CA THR A 58 -14.78 3.33 7.39
C THR A 58 -14.85 2.03 6.59
N LEU A 59 -14.78 0.90 7.30
CA LEU A 59 -14.94 -0.44 6.72
C LEU A 59 -16.35 -1.00 6.93
N ARG A 60 -17.34 -0.15 7.23
CA ARG A 60 -18.73 -0.58 7.33
C ARG A 60 -19.22 -1.29 6.07
N PRO A 61 -18.91 -0.81 4.82
CA PRO A 61 -19.33 -1.52 3.63
C PRO A 61 -18.70 -2.92 3.49
N LEU A 62 -17.50 -3.15 4.04
CA LEU A 62 -16.86 -4.46 4.07
C LEU A 62 -17.58 -5.44 4.99
N ALA A 63 -18.12 -4.95 6.11
CA ALA A 63 -18.84 -5.77 7.09
C ALA A 63 -20.15 -6.35 6.53
N GLU A 64 -20.67 -5.82 5.44
CA GLU A 64 -21.90 -6.25 4.78
C GLU A 64 -21.68 -7.32 3.70
N ILE A 65 -20.41 -7.64 3.36
CA ILE A 65 -20.06 -8.59 2.30
C ILE A 65 -19.89 -10.00 2.88
N GLY A 66 -20.57 -10.96 2.25
CA GLY A 66 -20.37 -12.40 2.51
C GLY A 66 -19.27 -12.93 1.59
N PHE A 67 -18.08 -13.21 2.15
CA PHE A 67 -16.99 -13.80 1.40
C PHE A 67 -17.13 -15.30 1.28
N GLN A 68 -16.80 -15.82 0.12
CA GLN A 68 -16.75 -17.25 -0.20
C GLN A 68 -15.32 -17.79 -0.07
N SER A 69 -15.18 -19.10 -0.06
CA SER A 69 -13.87 -19.74 -0.24
C SER A 69 -13.41 -19.60 -1.68
N SER A 70 -12.11 -19.40 -1.90
CA SER A 70 -11.55 -19.39 -3.26
C SER A 70 -11.84 -20.71 -3.96
N ALA A 71 -12.23 -20.62 -5.23
CA ALA A 71 -12.52 -21.77 -6.08
C ALA A 71 -11.29 -22.26 -6.87
N ASP A 72 -10.09 -21.73 -6.58
CA ASP A 72 -8.85 -21.93 -7.34
C ASP A 72 -9.05 -21.59 -8.84
N PRO A 73 -9.31 -20.33 -9.16
CA PRO A 73 -9.61 -19.89 -10.52
C PRO A 73 -8.43 -20.07 -11.46
N ASP A 74 -8.70 -20.22 -12.74
CA ASP A 74 -7.68 -20.19 -13.79
C ASP A 74 -6.87 -18.90 -13.71
N ALA A 75 -5.58 -18.99 -14.04
CA ALA A 75 -4.68 -17.85 -14.00
C ALA A 75 -4.94 -16.90 -15.17
N ASP A 76 -5.79 -15.90 -14.97
CA ASP A 76 -5.87 -14.76 -15.89
C ASP A 76 -4.83 -13.71 -15.47
N LEU A 77 -3.78 -13.57 -16.27
CA LEU A 77 -2.71 -12.61 -16.07
C LEU A 77 -2.95 -11.27 -16.78
N ALA A 78 -4.15 -11.05 -17.32
CA ALA A 78 -4.51 -9.77 -17.88
C ALA A 78 -4.36 -8.66 -16.82
N GLY A 79 -3.70 -7.57 -17.18
CA GLY A 79 -3.39 -6.48 -16.22
C GLY A 79 -2.14 -6.68 -15.36
N VAL A 80 -1.46 -7.83 -15.43
CA VAL A 80 -0.13 -8.03 -14.86
C VAL A 80 0.92 -7.71 -15.91
N PRO A 81 1.75 -6.66 -15.74
CA PRO A 81 2.79 -6.33 -16.71
C PRO A 81 3.83 -7.46 -16.79
N ASP A 82 4.28 -7.78 -18.00
CA ASP A 82 5.40 -8.70 -18.21
C ASP A 82 6.65 -7.89 -18.59
N LEU A 83 7.61 -7.82 -17.69
CA LEU A 83 8.87 -7.10 -17.90
C LEU A 83 10.06 -8.04 -18.13
N GLY A 84 9.81 -9.34 -18.39
CA GLY A 84 10.86 -10.34 -18.60
C GLY A 84 11.71 -10.61 -17.36
N ALA A 85 11.26 -10.20 -16.18
CA ALA A 85 11.94 -10.38 -14.90
C ALA A 85 11.36 -11.58 -14.12
N PRO A 86 12.10 -12.13 -13.14
CA PRO A 86 11.52 -13.09 -12.21
C PRO A 86 10.23 -12.58 -11.60
N ARG A 87 9.23 -13.48 -11.52
CA ARG A 87 7.91 -13.09 -11.03
C ARG A 87 7.31 -14.12 -10.08
N LEU A 88 6.62 -13.60 -9.07
CA LEU A 88 5.84 -14.34 -8.08
C LEU A 88 4.36 -13.99 -8.28
N ILE A 89 3.56 -14.96 -8.66
CA ILE A 89 2.12 -14.78 -8.93
C ILE A 89 1.31 -15.41 -7.81
N PHE A 90 0.40 -14.63 -7.25
CA PHE A 90 -0.58 -15.07 -6.25
C PHE A 90 -1.99 -14.84 -6.78
N ILE A 91 -2.83 -15.86 -6.73
CA ILE A 91 -4.25 -15.74 -7.06
C ILE A 91 -5.05 -16.02 -5.79
N ASP A 92 -5.95 -15.10 -5.43
CA ASP A 92 -6.71 -15.17 -4.18
C ASP A 92 -5.82 -15.44 -2.94
N GLY A 93 -4.61 -14.86 -2.97
CA GLY A 93 -3.62 -14.98 -1.90
C GLY A 93 -2.84 -16.29 -1.87
N ARG A 94 -2.94 -17.15 -2.89
CA ARG A 94 -2.20 -18.42 -3.00
C ARG A 94 -1.14 -18.34 -4.09
N PHE A 95 0.05 -18.80 -3.77
CA PHE A 95 1.17 -18.87 -4.74
C PHE A 95 0.85 -19.81 -5.89
N ARG A 96 1.13 -19.40 -7.12
CA ARG A 96 0.90 -20.15 -8.36
C ARG A 96 2.23 -20.49 -9.04
N PRO A 97 2.83 -21.64 -8.70
CA PRO A 97 4.12 -22.04 -9.26
C PRO A 97 4.07 -22.30 -10.77
N ASP A 98 2.91 -22.68 -11.29
CA ASP A 98 2.67 -22.98 -12.71
C ASP A 98 2.82 -21.77 -13.65
N VAL A 99 2.60 -20.54 -13.13
CA VAL A 99 2.71 -19.26 -13.88
C VAL A 99 3.77 -18.31 -13.31
N SER A 100 4.53 -18.76 -12.31
CA SER A 100 5.59 -18.00 -11.65
C SER A 100 6.97 -18.40 -12.17
N THR A 101 7.92 -17.47 -12.07
CA THR A 101 9.36 -17.69 -12.28
C THR A 101 10.12 -17.14 -11.08
N PRO A 102 10.17 -17.88 -9.94
CA PRO A 102 10.70 -17.35 -8.70
C PRO A 102 12.18 -16.93 -8.81
N PRO A 103 12.57 -15.79 -8.17
CA PRO A 103 13.98 -15.41 -8.07
C PRO A 103 14.73 -16.31 -7.08
N PRO A 104 16.09 -16.34 -7.14
CA PRO A 104 16.88 -16.93 -6.08
C PRO A 104 16.55 -16.31 -4.71
N GLY A 105 16.52 -17.13 -3.67
CA GLY A 105 16.21 -16.69 -2.30
C GLY A 105 14.72 -16.55 -1.98
N PHE A 106 13.83 -16.93 -2.90
CA PHE A 106 12.41 -17.06 -2.63
C PHE A 106 12.09 -18.39 -1.94
N VAL A 107 11.23 -18.31 -0.93
CA VAL A 107 10.57 -19.44 -0.28
C VAL A 107 9.09 -19.11 -0.16
N CYS A 108 8.22 -20.09 -0.39
CA CYS A 108 6.81 -19.91 -0.16
C CYS A 108 6.54 -19.73 1.35
N PHE A 109 5.78 -18.73 1.74
CA PHE A 109 5.46 -18.46 3.15
C PHE A 109 4.80 -19.66 3.84
N ALA A 110 3.95 -20.40 3.12
CA ALA A 110 3.29 -21.58 3.67
C ALA A 110 4.27 -22.68 4.12
N ASP A 111 5.44 -22.77 3.47
CA ASP A 111 6.45 -23.79 3.74
C ASP A 111 7.40 -23.39 4.88
N GLN A 112 7.67 -22.09 5.04
CA GLN A 112 8.60 -21.58 6.05
C GLN A 112 8.14 -20.25 6.64
N PRO A 113 7.08 -20.27 7.46
CA PRO A 113 6.48 -19.06 8.00
C PRO A 113 7.29 -18.47 9.18
N ASP A 114 8.14 -17.50 8.91
CA ASP A 114 8.88 -16.70 9.91
C ASP A 114 8.45 -15.24 9.77
N PHE A 115 7.47 -14.81 10.54
CA PHE A 115 6.81 -13.51 10.43
C PHE A 115 6.42 -12.92 11.79
N GLY A 116 6.01 -11.64 11.80
CA GLY A 116 5.55 -10.96 13.02
C GLY A 116 6.69 -10.28 13.78
N THR A 117 7.85 -10.08 13.16
CA THR A 117 9.01 -9.46 13.80
C THR A 117 8.90 -7.94 13.84
N LEU A 118 8.21 -7.32 12.88
CA LEU A 118 8.02 -5.87 12.78
C LEU A 118 6.59 -5.42 13.09
N THR A 119 5.65 -6.35 13.27
CA THR A 119 4.22 -6.03 13.37
C THR A 119 3.70 -6.04 14.80
N TRP A 120 2.68 -5.20 15.06
CA TRP A 120 1.99 -5.13 16.35
C TRP A 120 0.48 -5.36 16.17
N PRO A 121 0.03 -6.63 16.12
CA PRO A 121 -1.38 -6.95 15.90
C PRO A 121 -2.34 -6.37 16.96
N ASP A 122 -1.86 -6.09 18.15
CA ASP A 122 -2.63 -5.46 19.23
C ASP A 122 -2.98 -3.99 18.97
N ARG A 123 -2.25 -3.32 18.08
CA ARG A 123 -2.47 -1.92 17.72
C ARG A 123 -3.17 -1.71 16.40
N GLU A 124 -3.04 -2.68 15.47
CA GLU A 124 -3.48 -2.56 14.08
C GLU A 124 -4.48 -3.67 13.72
N PRO A 125 -5.79 -3.37 13.69
CA PRO A 125 -6.84 -4.39 13.46
C PRO A 125 -6.67 -5.18 12.16
N LEU A 126 -6.22 -4.55 11.08
CA LEU A 126 -6.03 -5.20 9.77
C LEU A 126 -4.78 -6.07 9.76
N VAL A 127 -3.77 -5.74 10.55
CA VAL A 127 -2.59 -6.60 10.80
C VAL A 127 -2.99 -7.78 11.66
N ALA A 128 -3.84 -7.57 12.68
CA ALA A 128 -4.40 -8.67 13.47
C ALA A 128 -5.20 -9.64 12.58
N LEU A 129 -6.05 -9.11 11.69
CA LEU A 129 -6.80 -9.90 10.72
C LEU A 129 -5.89 -10.72 9.80
N ASN A 130 -4.86 -10.09 9.23
CA ASN A 130 -3.87 -10.79 8.39
C ASN A 130 -3.11 -11.84 9.22
N THR A 131 -2.56 -11.46 10.37
CA THR A 131 -1.76 -12.38 11.22
C THR A 131 -2.55 -13.61 11.63
N MET A 132 -3.84 -13.48 11.93
CA MET A 132 -4.66 -14.65 12.29
C MET A 132 -5.02 -15.52 11.09
N LEU A 133 -5.14 -14.97 9.85
CA LEU A 133 -5.67 -15.68 8.68
C LEU A 133 -4.69 -15.86 7.52
N ALA A 134 -3.45 -15.38 7.59
CA ALA A 134 -2.49 -15.56 6.51
C ALA A 134 -2.23 -17.04 6.24
N GLU A 135 -2.60 -17.49 5.05
CA GLU A 135 -2.44 -18.90 4.61
C GLU A 135 -1.18 -19.04 3.74
N ASP A 136 -0.83 -18.01 2.98
CA ASP A 136 0.27 -18.03 2.02
C ASP A 136 0.90 -16.64 1.80
N GLY A 137 1.94 -16.57 0.98
CA GLY A 137 2.69 -15.36 0.65
C GLY A 137 4.12 -15.67 0.24
N SER A 138 5.02 -14.69 0.40
CA SER A 138 6.42 -14.82 0.02
C SER A 138 7.37 -14.54 1.18
N ASP A 139 8.48 -15.28 1.24
CA ASP A 139 9.71 -14.91 1.95
C ASP A 139 10.83 -14.80 0.92
N LEU A 140 11.32 -13.58 0.71
CA LEU A 140 12.38 -13.27 -0.25
C LEU A 140 13.59 -12.71 0.49
N THR A 141 14.70 -13.46 0.46
CA THR A 141 15.98 -13.00 1.01
C THR A 141 16.98 -12.73 -0.10
N VAL A 142 17.47 -11.50 -0.20
CA VAL A 142 18.57 -11.11 -1.10
C VAL A 142 19.88 -11.17 -0.33
N PRO A 143 20.86 -12.01 -0.75
CA PRO A 143 22.13 -12.17 -0.07
C PRO A 143 22.98 -10.88 -0.03
N ALA A 144 23.93 -10.81 0.91
CA ALA A 144 24.80 -9.66 1.07
C ALA A 144 25.59 -9.34 -0.21
N GLY A 145 25.64 -8.04 -0.55
CA GLY A 145 26.37 -7.52 -1.72
C GLY A 145 25.78 -7.92 -3.08
N THR A 146 24.61 -8.57 -3.09
CA THR A 146 23.93 -9.02 -4.32
C THR A 146 23.03 -7.93 -4.87
N ASP A 147 23.07 -7.68 -6.17
CA ASP A 147 22.07 -6.94 -6.90
C ASP A 147 21.10 -7.95 -7.54
N ALA A 148 19.87 -8.02 -7.01
CA ALA A 148 18.86 -8.95 -7.52
C ALA A 148 18.13 -8.41 -8.76
N GLY A 149 18.36 -7.15 -9.13
CA GLY A 149 17.67 -6.49 -10.23
C GLY A 149 16.18 -6.32 -9.97
N LEU A 150 15.38 -6.43 -11.03
CA LEU A 150 13.91 -6.33 -10.94
C LEU A 150 13.29 -7.69 -10.60
N VAL A 151 12.41 -7.70 -9.60
CA VAL A 151 11.51 -8.81 -9.28
C VAL A 151 10.08 -8.29 -9.34
N GLN A 152 9.16 -9.07 -9.89
CA GLN A 152 7.73 -8.76 -9.92
C GLN A 152 6.99 -9.64 -8.91
N LEU A 153 6.08 -9.04 -8.13
CA LEU A 153 5.14 -9.72 -7.26
C LEU A 153 3.73 -9.28 -7.69
N ALA A 154 2.91 -10.22 -8.15
CA ALA A 154 1.54 -9.90 -8.56
C ALA A 154 0.52 -10.64 -7.72
N SER A 155 -0.47 -9.90 -7.23
CA SER A 155 -1.65 -10.42 -6.55
C SER A 155 -2.89 -10.19 -7.40
N ILE A 156 -3.61 -11.26 -7.71
CA ILE A 156 -4.82 -11.25 -8.53
C ILE A 156 -5.98 -11.70 -7.65
N GLY A 157 -6.99 -10.84 -7.51
CA GLY A 157 -8.22 -11.17 -6.80
C GLY A 157 -9.34 -11.57 -7.73
N SER A 158 -10.18 -12.50 -7.30
CA SER A 158 -11.32 -12.97 -8.08
C SER A 158 -12.62 -13.04 -7.28
N GLY A 159 -13.75 -12.89 -7.96
CA GLY A 159 -15.07 -13.14 -7.40
C GLY A 159 -15.40 -12.39 -6.12
N SER A 160 -15.77 -13.12 -5.06
CA SER A 160 -16.13 -12.57 -3.75
C SER A 160 -15.38 -13.34 -2.64
N VAL A 161 -14.07 -13.21 -2.61
CA VAL A 161 -13.19 -13.89 -1.64
C VAL A 161 -12.52 -12.91 -0.69
N ALA A 162 -12.06 -13.37 0.46
CA ALA A 162 -11.17 -12.60 1.33
C ALA A 162 -9.85 -13.36 1.47
N PHE A 163 -8.74 -12.70 1.16
CA PHE A 163 -7.41 -13.28 1.23
C PHE A 163 -6.42 -12.32 1.89
N HIS A 164 -5.47 -12.90 2.62
CA HIS A 164 -4.60 -12.20 3.54
C HIS A 164 -3.13 -12.61 3.31
N PRO A 165 -2.52 -12.30 2.14
CA PRO A 165 -1.15 -12.72 1.88
C PRO A 165 -0.18 -12.04 2.85
N ARG A 166 0.88 -12.78 3.23
CA ARG A 166 1.95 -12.29 4.06
C ARG A 166 3.26 -12.31 3.28
N HIS A 167 3.92 -11.16 3.17
CA HIS A 167 5.18 -11.03 2.45
C HIS A 167 6.28 -10.61 3.41
N ILE A 168 7.42 -11.29 3.34
CA ILE A 168 8.63 -10.97 4.08
C ILE A 168 9.74 -10.72 3.08
N ILE A 169 10.44 -9.60 3.20
CA ILE A 169 11.52 -9.19 2.31
C ILE A 169 12.74 -8.86 3.17
N ARG A 170 13.85 -9.57 2.96
CA ARG A 170 15.08 -9.36 3.70
C ARG A 170 16.22 -9.03 2.77
N LEU A 171 16.70 -7.79 2.80
CA LEU A 171 17.90 -7.39 2.12
C LEU A 171 19.08 -7.45 3.09
N ARG A 172 20.05 -8.33 2.83
CA ARG A 172 21.28 -8.43 3.62
C ARG A 172 22.22 -7.27 3.30
N ALA A 173 23.27 -7.08 4.10
CA ALA A 173 24.15 -5.92 4.00
C ALA A 173 24.62 -5.64 2.55
N GLY A 174 24.45 -4.42 2.08
CA GLY A 174 24.80 -3.98 0.73
C GLY A 174 24.01 -4.61 -0.42
N ALA A 175 22.93 -5.37 -0.13
CA ALA A 175 22.07 -5.95 -1.16
C ALA A 175 21.21 -4.87 -1.85
N ARG A 176 20.82 -5.12 -3.10
CA ARG A 176 19.95 -4.26 -3.89
C ARG A 176 18.81 -5.05 -4.50
N LEU A 177 17.62 -4.42 -4.53
CA LEU A 177 16.43 -5.00 -5.15
C LEU A 177 15.55 -3.88 -5.71
N VAL A 178 15.00 -4.08 -6.90
CA VAL A 178 13.85 -3.35 -7.41
C VAL A 178 12.66 -4.31 -7.37
N LEU A 179 11.62 -3.97 -6.62
CA LEU A 179 10.41 -4.76 -6.51
C LEU A 179 9.24 -4.01 -7.14
N LEU A 180 8.63 -4.59 -8.19
CA LEU A 180 7.34 -4.15 -8.70
C LEU A 180 6.24 -5.05 -8.13
N GLU A 181 5.43 -4.50 -7.22
CA GLU A 181 4.23 -5.13 -6.70
C GLU A 181 3.01 -4.68 -7.51
N THR A 182 2.24 -5.61 -8.04
CA THR A 182 1.01 -5.32 -8.80
C THR A 182 -0.18 -6.00 -8.14
N ALA A 183 -1.25 -5.24 -7.90
CA ALA A 183 -2.53 -5.76 -7.43
C ALA A 183 -3.61 -5.48 -8.50
N THR A 184 -4.27 -6.53 -8.97
CA THR A 184 -5.34 -6.47 -9.98
C THR A 184 -6.41 -7.51 -9.70
N GLY A 185 -7.47 -7.55 -10.49
CA GLY A 185 -8.51 -8.57 -10.39
C GLY A 185 -9.93 -8.06 -10.59
N GLU A 186 -10.87 -8.99 -10.61
CA GLU A 186 -12.27 -8.73 -10.90
C GLU A 186 -13.19 -9.27 -9.79
N GLY A 187 -14.17 -8.47 -9.38
CA GLY A 187 -15.15 -8.85 -8.36
C GLY A 187 -15.12 -8.01 -7.10
N SER A 188 -15.85 -8.47 -6.06
CA SER A 188 -16.01 -7.76 -4.79
C SER A 188 -15.25 -8.50 -3.69
N TYR A 189 -13.94 -8.53 -3.75
CA TYR A 189 -13.07 -9.24 -2.83
C TYR A 189 -12.43 -8.33 -1.79
N LEU A 190 -11.86 -8.94 -0.74
CA LEU A 190 -10.94 -8.28 0.19
C LEU A 190 -9.52 -8.78 -0.05
N HIS A 191 -8.65 -7.88 -0.45
CA HIS A 191 -7.20 -8.07 -0.48
C HIS A 191 -6.57 -7.34 0.71
N ASN A 192 -6.07 -8.11 1.69
CA ASN A 192 -5.45 -7.56 2.90
C ASN A 192 -4.02 -8.06 3.05
N PRO A 193 -3.06 -7.55 2.25
CA PRO A 193 -1.66 -7.91 2.34
C PRO A 193 -0.99 -7.23 3.55
N VAL A 194 -0.06 -7.94 4.18
CA VAL A 194 0.88 -7.36 5.14
C VAL A 194 2.30 -7.73 4.71
N THR A 195 3.16 -6.71 4.60
CA THR A 195 4.55 -6.87 4.17
C THR A 195 5.50 -6.40 5.27
N GLU A 196 6.47 -7.25 5.62
CA GLU A 196 7.57 -6.93 6.53
C GLU A 196 8.88 -6.83 5.74
N ILE A 197 9.58 -5.70 5.85
CA ILE A 197 10.78 -5.39 5.07
C ILE A 197 11.94 -5.07 6.01
N HIS A 198 13.02 -5.83 5.89
CA HIS A 198 14.25 -5.63 6.63
C HIS A 198 15.36 -5.17 5.68
N ILE A 199 15.88 -3.97 5.88
CA ILE A 199 16.95 -3.36 5.09
C ILE A 199 18.20 -3.26 5.94
N ALA A 200 19.12 -4.22 5.79
CA ALA A 200 20.38 -4.28 6.51
C ALA A 200 21.35 -3.15 6.10
N PRO A 201 22.49 -2.95 6.81
CA PRO A 201 23.39 -1.84 6.55
C PRO A 201 23.81 -1.70 5.08
N GLY A 202 23.64 -0.48 4.53
CA GLY A 202 24.00 -0.14 3.16
C GLY A 202 23.18 -0.84 2.06
N ALA A 203 22.13 -1.59 2.41
CA ALA A 203 21.24 -2.20 1.43
C ALA A 203 20.23 -1.18 0.88
N SER A 204 19.70 -1.43 -0.31
CA SER A 204 18.77 -0.52 -0.99
C SER A 204 17.61 -1.29 -1.63
N LEU A 205 16.38 -0.87 -1.30
CA LEU A 205 15.14 -1.36 -1.91
C LEU A 205 14.42 -0.22 -2.63
N THR A 206 14.20 -0.40 -3.93
CA THR A 206 13.19 0.36 -4.68
C THR A 206 11.92 -0.46 -4.74
N HIS A 207 10.84 0.03 -4.10
CA HIS A 207 9.57 -0.69 -3.97
C HIS A 207 8.45 0.09 -4.67
N VAL A 208 8.09 -0.34 -5.86
CA VAL A 208 7.02 0.29 -6.65
C VAL A 208 5.77 -0.56 -6.57
N ARG A 209 4.64 0.06 -6.24
CA ARG A 209 3.34 -0.60 -6.11
C ARG A 209 2.35 -0.01 -7.10
N LEU A 210 1.75 -0.85 -7.92
CA LEU A 210 0.64 -0.54 -8.82
C LEU A 210 -0.62 -1.25 -8.33
N GLN A 211 -1.57 -0.49 -7.79
CA GLN A 211 -2.89 -0.99 -7.39
C GLN A 211 -3.93 -0.56 -8.41
N ASN A 212 -4.49 -1.52 -9.16
CA ASN A 212 -5.50 -1.30 -10.19
C ASN A 212 -6.55 -2.43 -10.15
N GLU A 213 -7.19 -2.57 -9.00
CA GLU A 213 -8.16 -3.63 -8.73
C GLU A 213 -9.59 -3.20 -9.09
N SER A 214 -10.51 -4.16 -9.14
CA SER A 214 -11.93 -3.93 -9.39
C SER A 214 -12.51 -2.75 -8.58
N PRO A 215 -13.35 -1.89 -9.16
CA PRO A 215 -13.99 -0.77 -8.43
C PRO A 215 -14.93 -1.23 -7.31
N THR A 216 -15.17 -2.52 -7.16
CA THR A 216 -15.95 -3.10 -6.05
C THR A 216 -15.09 -3.80 -5.02
N ALA A 217 -13.79 -3.95 -5.24
CA ALA A 217 -12.84 -4.60 -4.34
C ALA A 217 -12.41 -3.69 -3.17
N PHE A 218 -11.91 -4.33 -2.11
CA PHE A 218 -11.28 -3.67 -0.97
C PHE A 218 -9.80 -4.04 -0.93
N HIS A 219 -8.92 -3.04 -0.96
CA HIS A 219 -7.48 -3.22 -0.84
C HIS A 219 -6.97 -2.56 0.43
N LEU A 220 -6.56 -3.35 1.42
CA LEU A 220 -6.18 -2.86 2.75
C LEU A 220 -4.78 -3.35 3.09
N ALA A 221 -3.76 -2.64 2.57
CA ALA A 221 -2.36 -3.02 2.67
C ALA A 221 -1.67 -2.34 3.86
N THR A 222 -0.86 -3.10 4.60
CA THR A 222 0.02 -2.55 5.64
C THR A 222 1.46 -3.01 5.39
N ILE A 223 2.40 -2.07 5.41
CA ILE A 223 3.81 -2.30 5.14
C ILE A 223 4.62 -1.83 6.35
N TYR A 224 5.47 -2.70 6.88
CA TYR A 224 6.44 -2.36 7.92
C TYR A 224 7.84 -2.44 7.34
N VAL A 225 8.63 -1.39 7.57
CA VAL A 225 10.01 -1.31 7.07
C VAL A 225 10.93 -0.94 8.22
N GLU A 226 12.00 -1.71 8.41
CA GLU A 226 13.11 -1.36 9.27
C GLU A 226 14.35 -1.11 8.44
N ILE A 227 15.00 0.05 8.65
CA ILE A 227 16.16 0.50 7.88
C ILE A 227 17.33 0.68 8.83
N GLU A 228 18.35 -0.14 8.65
CA GLU A 228 19.59 -0.04 9.40
C GLU A 228 20.56 1.01 8.83
N GLN A 229 21.76 1.11 9.36
CA GLN A 229 22.76 2.13 9.03
C GLN A 229 22.99 2.29 7.52
N GLY A 230 22.75 3.50 7.01
CA GLY A 230 22.98 3.82 5.59
C GLY A 230 22.11 3.05 4.62
N GLY A 231 21.11 2.30 5.12
CA GLY A 231 20.12 1.63 4.27
C GLY A 231 19.18 2.62 3.58
N ILE A 232 18.62 2.22 2.44
CA ILE A 232 17.75 3.06 1.61
C ILE A 232 16.45 2.33 1.30
N TYR A 233 15.32 2.98 1.59
CA TYR A 233 13.99 2.56 1.16
C TYR A 233 13.38 3.62 0.25
N ASP A 234 13.19 3.28 -1.03
CA ASP A 234 12.63 4.15 -2.05
C ASP A 234 11.30 3.56 -2.51
N ALA A 235 10.19 4.09 -1.98
CA ALA A 235 8.87 3.56 -2.24
C ALA A 235 8.01 4.51 -3.06
N PHE A 236 7.25 3.93 -4.01
CA PHE A 236 6.24 4.63 -4.79
C PHE A 236 4.98 3.78 -4.90
N THR A 237 3.81 4.38 -4.66
CA THR A 237 2.51 3.71 -4.82
C THR A 237 1.64 4.47 -5.81
N LEU A 238 1.21 3.80 -6.89
CA LEU A 238 0.16 4.28 -7.78
C LEU A 238 -1.15 3.55 -7.46
N ASN A 239 -2.14 4.30 -7.02
CA ASN A 239 -3.45 3.80 -6.62
C ASN A 239 -4.52 4.27 -7.61
N LEU A 240 -5.17 3.33 -8.31
CA LEU A 240 -6.12 3.59 -9.39
C LEU A 240 -7.48 2.91 -9.20
N GLY A 241 -7.53 1.86 -8.41
CA GLY A 241 -8.67 0.95 -8.31
C GLY A 241 -9.25 0.84 -6.90
N GLY A 242 -10.17 -0.11 -6.75
CA GLY A 242 -10.83 -0.43 -5.48
C GLY A 242 -12.02 0.47 -5.15
N ARG A 243 -12.98 -0.09 -4.40
CA ARG A 243 -14.07 0.65 -3.77
C ARG A 243 -13.57 1.44 -2.56
N VAL A 244 -12.79 0.76 -1.73
CA VAL A 244 -12.06 1.34 -0.59
C VAL A 244 -10.65 0.80 -0.63
N THR A 245 -9.67 1.69 -0.69
CA THR A 245 -8.27 1.33 -0.61
C THR A 245 -7.62 2.05 0.56
N ARG A 246 -6.73 1.36 1.27
CA ARG A 246 -5.86 1.96 2.26
C ARG A 246 -4.48 1.34 2.13
N THR A 247 -3.50 2.20 1.89
CA THR A 247 -2.09 1.84 1.97
C THR A 247 -1.50 2.50 3.21
N GLU A 248 -1.08 1.69 4.16
CA GLU A 248 -0.46 2.16 5.40
C GLU A 248 0.99 1.68 5.48
N THR A 249 1.94 2.63 5.60
CA THR A 249 3.36 2.32 5.65
C THR A 249 3.96 2.83 6.96
N HIS A 250 4.55 1.92 7.73
CA HIS A 250 5.32 2.21 8.95
C HIS A 250 6.80 2.03 8.63
N THR A 251 7.54 3.13 8.55
CA THR A 251 8.96 3.12 8.23
C THR A 251 9.78 3.55 9.44
N HIS A 252 10.65 2.66 9.92
CA HIS A 252 11.55 2.88 11.04
C HIS A 252 12.98 3.06 10.56
N LEU A 253 13.49 4.30 10.65
CA LEU A 253 14.89 4.62 10.39
C LEU A 253 15.67 4.31 11.68
N ALA A 254 16.06 3.04 11.87
CA ALA A 254 16.68 2.51 13.06
C ALA A 254 18.19 2.79 13.14
N GLY A 255 18.86 2.88 11.97
CA GLY A 255 20.29 3.13 11.88
C GLY A 255 20.65 4.57 11.49
N PRO A 256 21.87 5.05 11.83
CA PRO A 256 22.35 6.37 11.40
C PRO A 256 22.46 6.45 9.87
N ASN A 257 22.20 7.65 9.31
CA ASN A 257 22.22 7.93 7.88
C ASN A 257 21.24 7.06 7.05
N ALA A 258 20.21 6.49 7.67
CA ALA A 258 19.15 5.79 6.95
C ALA A 258 18.33 6.78 6.11
N VAL A 259 17.88 6.35 4.94
CA VAL A 259 17.11 7.17 3.99
C VAL A 259 15.80 6.48 3.65
N ALA A 260 14.71 7.23 3.69
CA ALA A 260 13.40 6.75 3.29
C ALA A 260 12.66 7.77 2.40
N HIS A 261 12.26 7.34 1.21
CA HIS A 261 11.29 8.08 0.39
C HIS A 261 10.01 7.25 0.28
N VAL A 262 8.87 7.85 0.62
CA VAL A 262 7.57 7.17 0.50
C VAL A 262 6.63 8.08 -0.27
N ASN A 263 6.61 7.90 -1.58
CA ASN A 263 5.86 8.72 -2.50
C ASN A 263 4.60 7.98 -3.00
N GLY A 264 3.62 8.73 -3.49
CA GLY A 264 2.42 8.11 -4.04
C GLY A 264 1.60 9.04 -4.92
N VAL A 265 0.78 8.40 -5.74
CA VAL A 265 -0.25 9.02 -6.55
C VAL A 265 -1.56 8.27 -6.33
N GLN A 266 -2.63 9.00 -6.07
CA GLN A 266 -4.00 8.50 -6.02
C GLN A 266 -4.81 9.13 -7.14
N LEU A 267 -5.31 8.32 -8.09
CA LEU A 267 -6.21 8.76 -9.15
C LEU A 267 -7.56 8.11 -8.93
N LEU A 268 -8.55 8.90 -8.53
CA LEU A 268 -9.84 8.39 -8.08
C LEU A 268 -10.99 8.97 -8.89
N GLY A 269 -11.98 8.13 -9.19
CA GLY A 269 -13.19 8.51 -9.88
C GLY A 269 -14.45 7.95 -9.23
N GLY A 270 -15.62 8.35 -9.75
CA GLY A 270 -16.91 7.85 -9.27
C GLY A 270 -17.14 8.08 -7.78
N THR A 271 -17.21 7.01 -6.99
CA THR A 271 -17.40 7.03 -5.52
C THR A 271 -16.26 6.31 -4.79
N GLN A 272 -15.10 6.15 -5.42
CA GLN A 272 -13.95 5.51 -4.82
C GLN A 272 -13.45 6.26 -3.59
N HIS A 273 -12.93 5.51 -2.62
CA HIS A 273 -12.29 6.05 -1.42
C HIS A 273 -10.88 5.49 -1.33
N ALA A 274 -9.87 6.36 -1.22
CA ALA A 274 -8.50 5.93 -1.02
C ALA A 274 -7.82 6.69 0.12
N ASP A 275 -7.11 5.95 0.97
CA ASP A 275 -6.41 6.46 2.15
C ASP A 275 -4.93 6.08 2.05
N PHE A 276 -4.06 7.09 1.98
CA PHE A 276 -2.62 6.95 2.04
C PHE A 276 -2.13 7.38 3.41
N THR A 277 -1.76 6.42 4.24
CA THR A 277 -1.24 6.65 5.59
C THR A 277 0.24 6.30 5.65
N SER A 278 1.06 7.20 6.20
CA SER A 278 2.50 6.98 6.37
C SER A 278 2.98 7.44 7.74
N VAL A 279 3.71 6.56 8.43
CA VAL A 279 4.37 6.84 9.70
C VAL A 279 5.87 6.68 9.52
N MET A 280 6.61 7.79 9.66
CA MET A 280 8.07 7.82 9.61
C MET A 280 8.63 7.97 11.02
N ARG A 281 9.33 6.97 11.52
CA ARG A 281 9.98 7.02 12.82
C ARG A 281 11.49 7.12 12.66
N HIS A 282 12.07 8.24 13.08
CA HIS A 282 13.51 8.46 13.15
C HIS A 282 14.00 8.13 14.58
N SER A 283 14.85 7.11 14.71
CA SER A 283 15.42 6.70 16.02
C SER A 283 16.92 6.90 16.12
N ALA A 284 17.61 7.12 15.00
CA ALA A 284 19.05 7.32 14.90
C ALA A 284 19.41 8.65 14.22
N PRO A 285 20.62 9.19 14.42
CA PRO A 285 21.00 10.50 13.89
C PRO A 285 21.21 10.51 12.38
N SER A 286 21.05 11.70 11.79
CA SER A 286 21.30 12.00 10.37
C SER A 286 20.40 11.19 9.40
N GLY A 287 19.24 10.76 9.85
CA GLY A 287 18.23 10.13 9.00
C GLY A 287 17.55 11.15 8.09
N THR A 288 17.25 10.75 6.86
CA THR A 288 16.51 11.58 5.89
C THR A 288 15.23 10.91 5.47
N SER A 289 14.12 11.66 5.48
CA SER A 289 12.86 11.17 4.92
C SER A 289 12.14 12.20 4.05
N ARG A 290 11.55 11.74 2.95
CA ARG A 290 10.72 12.53 2.05
C ARG A 290 9.44 11.78 1.75
N GLN A 291 8.32 12.50 1.82
CA GLN A 291 7.01 11.95 1.49
C GLN A 291 6.30 12.94 0.57
N THR A 292 5.95 12.51 -0.63
CA THR A 292 5.17 13.32 -1.56
C THR A 292 4.01 12.50 -2.09
N VAL A 293 2.79 12.96 -1.80
CA VAL A 293 1.57 12.30 -2.27
C VAL A 293 0.77 13.29 -3.12
N LYS A 294 0.45 12.88 -4.35
CA LYS A 294 -0.38 13.65 -5.29
C LYS A 294 -1.70 12.94 -5.51
N ASN A 295 -2.78 13.71 -5.47
CA ASN A 295 -4.15 13.20 -5.62
C ASN A 295 -4.84 13.91 -6.78
N VAL A 296 -5.51 13.14 -7.64
CA VAL A 296 -6.41 13.66 -8.67
C VAL A 296 -7.76 13.01 -8.46
N LEU A 297 -8.76 13.82 -8.13
CA LEU A 297 -10.05 13.35 -7.67
C LEU A 297 -11.16 13.87 -8.58
N THR A 298 -12.02 12.95 -9.05
CA THR A 298 -13.17 13.29 -9.90
C THR A 298 -14.45 12.59 -9.41
N GLY A 299 -15.61 13.06 -9.88
CA GLY A 299 -16.89 12.54 -9.44
C GLY A 299 -17.19 12.90 -7.99
N ARG A 300 -17.50 11.91 -7.16
CA ARG A 300 -17.71 11.99 -5.70
C ARG A 300 -16.66 11.16 -4.96
N SER A 301 -15.49 11.06 -5.54
CA SER A 301 -14.40 10.30 -4.93
C SER A 301 -13.81 11.05 -3.73
N ARG A 302 -13.26 10.29 -2.80
CA ARG A 302 -12.66 10.83 -1.58
C ARG A 302 -11.25 10.31 -1.39
N GLY A 303 -10.29 11.24 -1.36
CA GLY A 303 -8.91 10.97 -1.01
C GLY A 303 -8.64 11.26 0.46
N VAL A 304 -7.71 10.53 1.05
CA VAL A 304 -7.20 10.78 2.39
C VAL A 304 -5.67 10.69 2.35
N PHE A 305 -5.01 11.63 3.00
CA PHE A 305 -3.60 11.59 3.33
C PHE A 305 -3.42 11.76 4.84
N GLN A 306 -2.76 10.79 5.47
CA GLN A 306 -2.34 10.89 6.86
C GLN A 306 -0.83 10.65 6.92
N GLY A 307 -0.08 11.69 7.25
CA GLY A 307 1.39 11.63 7.35
C GLY A 307 1.83 11.96 8.77
N ARG A 308 2.66 11.10 9.38
CA ARG A 308 3.27 11.40 10.68
C ARG A 308 4.77 11.18 10.64
N ILE A 309 5.53 12.18 11.11
CA ILE A 309 6.98 12.09 11.32
C ILE A 309 7.24 12.13 12.81
N GLU A 310 7.79 11.04 13.37
CA GLU A 310 8.23 10.91 14.75
C GLU A 310 9.75 10.99 14.81
N VAL A 311 10.30 11.93 15.58
CA VAL A 311 11.75 12.11 15.74
C VAL A 311 12.13 11.92 17.20
N ALA A 312 12.78 10.80 17.50
CA ALA A 312 13.27 10.52 18.86
C ALA A 312 14.38 11.49 19.27
N ARG A 313 14.56 11.70 20.58
CA ARG A 313 15.60 12.61 21.12
C ARG A 313 17.01 12.30 20.61
N ALA A 314 17.33 11.03 20.39
CA ALA A 314 18.63 10.60 19.86
C ALA A 314 18.81 10.88 18.37
N ALA A 315 17.72 11.11 17.62
CA ALA A 315 17.72 11.28 16.17
C ALA A 315 18.07 12.74 15.77
N GLN A 316 19.18 13.25 16.27
CA GLN A 316 19.67 14.57 15.91
C GLN A 316 20.07 14.64 14.43
N LYS A 317 20.00 15.82 13.82
CA LYS A 317 20.27 16.08 12.40
C LYS A 317 19.33 15.35 11.45
N THR A 318 18.15 14.97 11.93
CA THR A 318 17.08 14.47 11.05
C THR A 318 16.66 15.54 10.07
N ASP A 319 16.48 15.15 8.79
CA ASP A 319 15.88 15.96 7.73
C ASP A 319 14.63 15.26 7.22
N GLY A 320 13.45 15.71 7.69
CA GLY A 320 12.14 15.14 7.41
C GLY A 320 11.22 16.10 6.66
N TYR A 321 10.61 15.64 5.56
CA TYR A 321 9.68 16.44 4.80
C TYR A 321 8.47 15.61 4.35
N GLN A 322 7.28 16.21 4.44
CA GLN A 322 6.06 15.61 3.87
C GLN A 322 5.24 16.67 3.12
N MET A 323 4.70 16.26 1.97
CA MET A 323 3.87 17.09 1.10
C MET A 323 2.66 16.29 0.61
N ASN A 324 1.46 16.86 0.77
CA ASN A 324 0.26 16.38 0.12
C ASN A 324 -0.29 17.42 -0.84
N GLN A 325 -0.52 17.05 -2.09
CA GLN A 325 -1.06 17.94 -3.11
C GLN A 325 -2.29 17.28 -3.74
N ALA A 326 -3.37 18.03 -3.91
CA ALA A 326 -4.60 17.50 -4.51
C ALA A 326 -5.16 18.46 -5.57
N LEU A 327 -5.57 17.86 -6.70
CA LEU A 327 -6.39 18.47 -7.72
C LEU A 327 -7.81 17.90 -7.65
N LEU A 328 -8.78 18.75 -7.38
CA LEU A 328 -10.19 18.41 -7.41
C LEU A 328 -10.76 18.77 -8.79
N LEU A 329 -11.15 17.76 -9.56
CA LEU A 329 -11.68 17.93 -10.92
C LEU A 329 -13.21 17.97 -10.97
N SER A 330 -13.85 17.76 -9.82
CA SER A 330 -15.31 17.79 -9.66
C SER A 330 -15.70 18.45 -8.34
N PRO A 331 -16.85 19.17 -8.28
CA PRO A 331 -17.25 19.91 -7.09
C PRO A 331 -17.61 19.02 -5.88
N ASP A 332 -17.93 17.74 -6.13
CA ASP A 332 -18.30 16.79 -5.09
C ASP A 332 -17.11 15.87 -4.71
N ALA A 333 -15.92 16.10 -5.26
CA ALA A 333 -14.71 15.39 -4.87
C ALA A 333 -14.15 15.98 -3.56
N GLU A 334 -13.64 15.12 -2.69
CA GLU A 334 -13.15 15.54 -1.36
C GLU A 334 -11.74 15.01 -1.08
N ILE A 335 -10.95 15.79 -0.35
CA ILE A 335 -9.65 15.39 0.21
C ILE A 335 -9.56 15.73 1.69
N ASP A 336 -9.18 14.74 2.49
CA ASP A 336 -8.79 14.96 3.88
C ASP A 336 -7.26 14.88 3.98
N SER A 337 -6.61 15.88 4.58
CA SER A 337 -5.17 15.90 4.76
C SER A 337 -4.82 16.13 6.24
N LYS A 338 -4.09 15.17 6.83
CA LYS A 338 -3.69 15.21 8.24
C LYS A 338 -2.16 15.00 8.36
N PRO A 339 -1.35 16.05 8.16
CA PRO A 339 0.08 15.99 8.44
C PRO A 339 0.35 16.20 9.95
N GLU A 340 1.19 15.36 10.55
CA GLU A 340 1.56 15.41 11.97
C GLU A 340 3.10 15.36 12.13
N LEU A 341 3.63 16.13 13.10
CA LEU A 341 5.04 16.13 13.46
C LEU A 341 5.16 15.95 14.98
N GLU A 342 5.86 14.90 15.41
CA GLU A 342 6.19 14.63 16.83
C GLU A 342 7.70 14.66 17.01
N ILE A 343 8.26 15.81 17.42
CA ILE A 343 9.69 16.05 17.39
C ILE A 343 10.21 16.21 18.82
N PHE A 344 11.10 15.31 19.24
CA PHE A 344 11.74 15.30 20.54
C PHE A 344 13.24 15.63 20.50
N ALA A 345 13.81 15.93 19.32
CA ALA A 345 15.18 16.34 19.09
C ALA A 345 15.27 17.85 18.79
N ASP A 346 16.39 18.48 19.10
CA ASP A 346 16.57 19.95 18.99
C ASP A 346 17.18 20.35 17.64
N ASP A 347 18.17 19.60 17.15
CA ASP A 347 18.90 19.92 15.91
C ASP A 347 18.33 19.11 14.73
N VAL A 348 17.21 19.58 14.19
CA VAL A 348 16.50 18.90 13.09
C VAL A 348 15.93 19.89 12.07
N LYS A 349 15.66 19.40 10.86
CA LYS A 349 14.93 20.10 9.80
C LYS A 349 13.70 19.28 9.44
N CYS A 350 12.55 19.64 10.01
CA CYS A 350 11.30 18.93 9.74
C CYS A 350 10.23 19.94 9.30
N SER A 351 9.55 19.60 8.21
CA SER A 351 8.47 20.45 7.69
C SER A 351 7.41 19.61 6.97
N HIS A 352 6.23 20.20 6.86
CA HIS A 352 5.16 19.64 6.05
C HIS A 352 4.45 20.71 5.23
N GLY A 353 3.78 20.30 4.16
CA GLY A 353 2.89 21.13 3.37
C GLY A 353 1.68 20.35 2.89
N ALA A 354 0.58 21.07 2.66
CA ALA A 354 -0.61 20.53 2.02
C ALA A 354 -1.22 21.59 1.11
N THR A 355 -1.56 21.20 -0.11
CA THR A 355 -2.24 22.09 -1.06
C THR A 355 -3.45 21.37 -1.66
N VAL A 356 -4.53 22.11 -1.81
CA VAL A 356 -5.75 21.65 -2.50
C VAL A 356 -6.12 22.73 -3.50
N GLY A 357 -6.36 22.32 -4.73
CA GLY A 357 -6.71 23.26 -5.80
C GLY A 357 -7.46 22.60 -6.94
N GLU A 358 -7.74 23.39 -7.94
CA GLU A 358 -8.30 22.99 -9.22
C GLU A 358 -7.25 23.20 -10.32
N LEU A 359 -7.56 22.78 -11.55
CA LEU A 359 -6.72 23.11 -12.70
C LEU A 359 -6.63 24.64 -12.89
N ASP A 360 -5.43 25.12 -13.15
CA ASP A 360 -5.19 26.55 -13.40
C ASP A 360 -6.00 27.01 -14.62
N ALA A 361 -6.92 27.95 -14.38
CA ALA A 361 -7.84 28.45 -15.41
C ALA A 361 -7.12 29.21 -16.53
N GLU A 362 -6.00 29.89 -16.24
CA GLU A 362 -5.22 30.63 -17.25
C GLU A 362 -4.46 29.64 -18.15
N GLN A 363 -3.85 28.62 -17.57
CA GLN A 363 -3.18 27.57 -18.34
C GLN A 363 -4.17 26.78 -19.19
N LEU A 364 -5.34 26.43 -18.65
CA LEU A 364 -6.40 25.77 -19.41
C LEU A 364 -6.89 26.66 -20.56
N PHE A 365 -7.15 27.94 -20.30
CA PHE A 365 -7.53 28.91 -21.34
C PHE A 365 -6.45 29.04 -22.41
N TYR A 366 -5.16 29.11 -22.04
CA TYR A 366 -4.04 29.19 -22.99
C TYR A 366 -4.00 27.98 -23.91
N LEU A 367 -4.09 26.75 -23.39
CA LEU A 367 -4.09 25.54 -24.20
C LEU A 367 -5.27 25.52 -25.20
N ARG A 368 -6.47 25.88 -24.72
CA ARG A 368 -7.68 25.93 -25.54
C ARG A 368 -7.58 27.01 -26.63
N SER A 369 -6.98 28.16 -26.32
CA SER A 369 -6.77 29.24 -27.30
C SER A 369 -5.79 28.84 -28.44
N ARG A 370 -4.97 27.81 -28.21
CA ARG A 370 -4.09 27.18 -29.21
C ARG A 370 -4.76 26.06 -29.99
N GLY A 371 -6.06 25.83 -29.80
CA GLY A 371 -6.85 24.87 -30.55
C GLY A 371 -6.85 23.46 -29.93
N ILE A 372 -6.32 23.29 -28.71
CA ILE A 372 -6.37 22.01 -28.01
C ILE A 372 -7.78 21.83 -27.41
N PRO A 373 -8.49 20.74 -27.70
CA PRO A 373 -9.79 20.46 -27.11
C PRO A 373 -9.76 20.41 -25.59
N ASP A 374 -10.86 20.81 -24.90
CA ASP A 374 -10.91 20.90 -23.45
C ASP A 374 -10.50 19.61 -22.72
N PRO A 375 -10.98 18.40 -23.12
CA PRO A 375 -10.56 17.17 -22.47
C PRO A 375 -9.05 16.89 -22.58
N GLU A 376 -8.45 17.21 -23.74
CA GLU A 376 -7.03 17.03 -23.98
C GLU A 376 -6.19 18.06 -23.20
N ALA A 377 -6.64 19.31 -23.16
CA ALA A 377 -5.99 20.36 -22.36
C ALA A 377 -5.96 20.02 -20.89
N ARG A 378 -7.06 19.49 -20.33
CA ARG A 378 -7.13 18.98 -18.94
C ARG A 378 -6.17 17.82 -18.74
N ALA A 379 -6.12 16.86 -19.66
CA ALA A 379 -5.21 15.71 -19.59
C ALA A 379 -3.74 16.14 -19.57
N ILE A 380 -3.37 17.15 -20.36
CA ILE A 380 -2.02 17.72 -20.37
C ILE A 380 -1.67 18.30 -18.98
N LEU A 381 -2.56 19.11 -18.41
CA LEU A 381 -2.32 19.72 -17.10
C LEU A 381 -2.23 18.70 -15.96
N VAL A 382 -3.09 17.69 -15.98
CA VAL A 382 -3.04 16.59 -15.00
C VAL A 382 -1.74 15.78 -15.14
N ARG A 383 -1.33 15.46 -16.38
CA ARG A 383 -0.04 14.78 -16.60
C ARG A 383 1.14 15.61 -16.11
N ALA A 384 1.15 16.92 -16.38
CA ALA A 384 2.19 17.81 -15.87
C ALA A 384 2.23 17.84 -14.33
N PHE A 385 1.05 17.85 -13.68
CA PHE A 385 0.96 17.77 -12.22
C PHE A 385 1.53 16.47 -11.67
N LEU A 386 1.34 15.34 -12.35
CA LEU A 386 1.80 14.03 -11.91
C LEU A 386 3.26 13.74 -12.25
N ALA A 387 3.83 14.42 -13.27
CA ALA A 387 5.16 14.11 -13.80
C ALA A 387 6.24 14.10 -12.71
N GLU A 388 6.29 15.12 -11.85
CA GLU A 388 7.25 15.21 -10.75
C GLU A 388 7.20 13.98 -9.81
N ALA A 389 6.00 13.45 -9.54
CA ALA A 389 5.88 12.26 -8.69
C ALA A 389 6.32 10.99 -9.42
N LEU A 390 5.98 10.84 -10.71
CA LEU A 390 6.38 9.69 -11.52
C LEU A 390 7.89 9.68 -11.80
N ASP A 391 8.51 10.85 -11.94
CA ASP A 391 9.96 10.99 -12.12
C ASP A 391 10.78 10.47 -10.91
N ALA A 392 10.14 10.36 -9.74
CA ALA A 392 10.75 9.72 -8.57
C ALA A 392 11.01 8.21 -8.80
N VAL A 393 10.32 7.56 -9.76
CA VAL A 393 10.55 6.16 -10.11
C VAL A 393 11.70 6.08 -11.12
N THR A 394 12.88 5.72 -10.64
CA THR A 394 14.13 5.74 -11.43
C THR A 394 14.30 4.58 -12.39
N HIS A 395 13.56 3.47 -12.22
CA HIS A 395 13.63 2.30 -13.09
C HIS A 395 12.74 2.50 -14.32
N ASP A 396 13.32 2.71 -15.51
CA ASP A 396 12.61 3.12 -16.72
C ASP A 396 11.46 2.20 -17.12
N ALA A 397 11.68 0.88 -17.15
CA ALA A 397 10.63 -0.07 -17.53
C ALA A 397 9.44 -0.07 -16.53
N VAL A 398 9.72 0.11 -15.23
CA VAL A 398 8.67 0.21 -14.21
C VAL A 398 7.93 1.54 -14.33
N ARG A 399 8.64 2.65 -14.56
CA ARG A 399 8.01 3.96 -14.79
C ARG A 399 7.09 3.93 -16.00
N ALA A 400 7.49 3.31 -17.11
CA ALA A 400 6.65 3.17 -18.31
C ALA A 400 5.34 2.40 -18.03
N VAL A 401 5.36 1.39 -17.15
CA VAL A 401 4.13 0.70 -16.69
C VAL A 401 3.20 1.66 -15.96
N LEU A 402 3.74 2.49 -15.07
CA LEU A 402 2.94 3.47 -14.33
C LEU A 402 2.33 4.53 -15.26
N GLU A 403 3.11 5.07 -16.20
CA GLU A 403 2.65 6.06 -17.18
C GLU A 403 1.52 5.49 -18.05
N THR A 404 1.66 4.24 -18.52
CA THR A 404 0.62 3.53 -19.26
C THR A 404 -0.65 3.37 -18.41
N SER A 405 -0.49 3.04 -17.14
CA SER A 405 -1.62 2.85 -16.21
C SER A 405 -2.36 4.18 -15.93
N VAL A 406 -1.62 5.29 -15.79
CA VAL A 406 -2.18 6.65 -15.66
C VAL A 406 -2.95 7.03 -16.91
N GLN A 407 -2.41 6.77 -18.12
CA GLN A 407 -3.08 7.04 -19.37
C GLN A 407 -4.39 6.26 -19.48
N GLY A 408 -4.38 4.96 -19.18
CA GLY A 408 -5.57 4.11 -19.21
C GLY A 408 -6.63 4.54 -18.18
N TRP A 409 -6.22 5.02 -17.02
CA TRP A 409 -7.16 5.60 -16.03
C TRP A 409 -7.86 6.84 -16.63
N TRP A 410 -7.09 7.75 -17.24
CA TRP A 410 -7.65 8.96 -17.85
C TRP A 410 -8.65 8.67 -18.96
N GLU A 411 -8.34 7.71 -19.82
CA GLU A 411 -9.24 7.29 -20.91
C GLU A 411 -10.60 6.77 -20.39
N ARG A 412 -10.58 6.04 -19.28
CA ARG A 412 -11.82 5.58 -18.61
C ARG A 412 -12.65 6.72 -17.99
N GLN A 413 -12.05 7.85 -17.64
CA GLN A 413 -12.77 9.01 -17.11
C GLN A 413 -13.37 9.89 -18.22
N ALA A 414 -12.83 9.81 -19.44
CA ALA A 414 -13.26 10.62 -20.56
C ALA A 414 -14.43 10.00 -21.39
N GLY A 415 -14.70 8.70 -21.23
CA GLY A 415 -15.81 7.98 -21.87
C GLY A 415 -17.03 7.89 -20.98
#